data_3d8332c1330cd7a00ffc9d8582ab56c6
#
_entry.id   3d8332c1330cd7a00ffc9d8582ab56c6
#
_cell.length_a   1.000
_cell.length_b   1.000
_cell.length_c   1.000
_cell.angle_alpha   90.00
_cell.angle_beta   90.00
_cell.angle_gamma   90.00
#
_symmetry.space_group_name_H-M   'P 1'
#
loop_
_entity.id
_entity.type
_entity.pdbx_description
1 polymer ?
#
loop_
_entity_poly.entity_id
_entity_poly.type
_entity_poly.pdbx_seq_one_letter_code
_entity_poly.pdbx_strand_id
1 'polypeptide(L)'
;MTSSLPKVNTASQDSPEELLRLYRIKSEELEQIRSNADKVLPKIEVTLDNFYSWMAEHPDMMSFFHSEDALRHVRKMQTRYWEMFLDAQVNEQYLQDRRRIGEVHARIGLP
;
A
#
# COMPACT_ATOMS: atom_id res chain seq x y z
N MET A 1 9.03 32.58 -9.97
CA MET A 1 8.81 32.34 -8.55
C MET A 1 8.65 30.86 -8.27
N THR A 2 9.38 30.39 -7.31
CA THR A 2 9.30 28.99 -6.95
C THR A 2 8.00 28.71 -6.21
N SER A 3 7.50 27.50 -6.36
CA SER A 3 6.34 27.05 -5.64
C SER A 3 6.58 27.12 -4.13
N SER A 4 5.59 27.58 -3.39
CA SER A 4 5.62 27.59 -1.94
C SER A 4 5.40 26.21 -1.34
N LEU A 5 5.01 25.23 -2.15
CA LEU A 5 4.79 23.88 -1.67
C LEU A 5 6.11 23.12 -1.59
N PRO A 6 6.31 22.38 -0.50
CA PRO A 6 7.52 21.56 -0.40
C PRO A 6 7.51 20.49 -1.47
N LYS A 7 8.69 20.21 -1.99
CA LYS A 7 8.84 19.09 -2.90
C LYS A 7 8.69 17.80 -2.12
N VAL A 8 7.65 17.05 -2.44
CA VAL A 8 7.53 15.69 -1.93
C VAL A 8 8.32 14.80 -2.87
N ASN A 9 9.48 14.40 -2.43
CA ASN A 9 10.30 13.49 -3.19
C ASN A 9 10.10 12.09 -2.69
N THR A 10 9.27 11.33 -3.40
CA THR A 10 8.99 9.94 -3.05
C THR A 10 10.20 9.04 -3.22
N ALA A 11 11.26 9.56 -3.84
CA ALA A 11 12.45 8.75 -4.08
C ALA A 11 13.40 8.69 -2.89
N SER A 12 12.96 9.10 -1.68
CA SER A 12 13.70 8.68 -0.49
C SER A 12 14.44 9.71 0.34
N GLN A 13 14.32 10.97 0.02
CA GLN A 13 15.08 11.96 0.79
C GLN A 13 14.39 12.38 2.08
N ASP A 14 13.08 12.15 2.15
CA ASP A 14 12.33 12.50 3.33
C ASP A 14 12.33 11.36 4.35
N SER A 15 12.60 11.69 5.60
CA SER A 15 12.51 10.73 6.68
C SER A 15 11.04 10.43 7.01
N PRO A 16 10.76 9.29 7.67
CA PRO A 16 9.40 9.01 8.13
C PRO A 16 8.84 10.14 8.99
N GLU A 17 9.65 10.70 9.88
CA GLU A 17 9.23 11.78 10.77
C GLU A 17 8.85 13.03 9.99
N GLU A 18 9.60 13.35 8.95
CA GLU A 18 9.30 14.51 8.11
C GLU A 18 8.01 14.32 7.34
N LEU A 19 7.77 13.11 6.82
CA LEU A 19 6.54 12.81 6.09
C LEU A 19 5.32 12.89 7.01
N LEU A 20 5.43 12.35 8.21
CA LEU A 20 4.34 12.43 9.19
C LEU A 20 4.02 13.88 9.53
N ARG A 21 5.06 14.70 9.70
CA ARG A 21 4.88 16.12 9.98
C ARG A 21 4.26 16.84 8.78
N LEU A 22 4.74 16.56 7.57
CA LEU A 22 4.25 17.18 6.35
C LEU A 22 2.76 16.94 6.14
N TYR A 23 2.34 15.69 6.33
CA TYR A 23 0.94 15.30 6.14
C TYR A 23 0.10 15.46 7.40
N ARG A 24 0.69 16.02 8.46
CA ARG A 24 0.01 16.30 9.74
C ARG A 24 -0.61 15.05 10.36
N ILE A 25 0.11 13.96 10.30
CA ILE A 25 -0.32 12.69 10.89
C ILE A 25 0.24 12.62 12.31
N LYS A 26 -0.65 12.47 13.27
CA LYS A 26 -0.29 12.45 14.70
C LYS A 26 -0.15 11.02 15.19
N SER A 27 0.66 10.83 16.22
CA SER A 27 0.86 9.52 16.83
C SER A 27 -0.42 8.91 17.37
N GLU A 28 -1.33 9.74 17.88
CA GLU A 28 -2.64 9.29 18.35
C GLU A 28 -3.49 8.69 17.23
N GLU A 29 -3.38 9.25 16.03
CA GLU A 29 -4.10 8.74 14.86
C GLU A 29 -3.55 7.37 14.44
N LEU A 30 -2.24 7.20 14.46
CA LEU A 30 -1.62 5.91 14.17
C LEU A 30 -2.01 4.87 15.22
N GLU A 31 -2.09 5.26 16.47
CA GLU A 31 -2.54 4.38 17.54
C GLU A 31 -3.98 3.94 17.35
N GLN A 32 -4.85 4.84 16.90
CA GLN A 32 -6.24 4.50 16.60
C GLN A 32 -6.34 3.47 15.46
N ILE A 33 -5.53 3.62 14.44
CA ILE A 33 -5.48 2.65 13.34
C ILE A 33 -5.07 1.28 13.89
N ARG A 34 -4.01 1.25 14.67
CA ARG A 34 -3.46 0.03 15.25
C ARG A 34 -4.48 -0.69 16.13
N SER A 35 -5.17 0.07 16.97
CA SER A 35 -6.14 -0.50 17.92
C SER A 35 -7.38 -1.08 17.24
N ASN A 36 -7.65 -0.70 16.00
CA ASN A 36 -8.80 -1.19 15.24
C ASN A 36 -8.45 -2.29 14.24
N ALA A 37 -7.18 -2.67 14.15
CA ALA A 37 -6.71 -3.63 13.16
C ALA A 37 -7.46 -4.96 13.22
N ASP A 38 -7.70 -5.48 14.43
CA ASP A 38 -8.37 -6.76 14.61
C ASP A 38 -9.80 -6.76 14.09
N LYS A 39 -10.45 -5.59 14.07
CA LYS A 39 -11.81 -5.45 13.55
C LYS A 39 -11.83 -5.28 12.04
N VAL A 40 -10.80 -4.68 11.48
CA VAL A 40 -10.75 -4.30 10.07
C VAL A 40 -10.18 -5.42 9.20
N LEU A 41 -9.14 -6.10 9.66
CA LEU A 41 -8.46 -7.13 8.86
C LEU A 41 -9.38 -8.22 8.31
N PRO A 42 -10.30 -8.81 9.09
CA PRO A 42 -11.20 -9.82 8.52
C PRO A 42 -12.06 -9.29 7.38
N LYS A 43 -12.46 -8.02 7.45
CA LYS A 43 -13.25 -7.38 6.40
C LYS A 43 -12.42 -7.11 5.16
N ILE A 44 -11.16 -6.77 5.33
CA ILE A 44 -10.24 -6.58 4.22
C ILE A 44 -10.04 -7.91 3.48
N GLU A 45 -9.89 -9.01 4.19
CA GLU A 45 -9.74 -10.33 3.58
C GLU A 45 -10.92 -10.67 2.69
N VAL A 46 -12.15 -10.43 3.16
CA VAL A 46 -13.35 -10.66 2.36
C VAL A 46 -13.35 -9.72 1.14
N THR A 47 -12.98 -8.47 1.33
CA THR A 47 -12.93 -7.51 0.24
C THR A 47 -11.91 -7.92 -0.81
N LEU A 48 -10.75 -8.41 -0.40
CA LEU A 48 -9.73 -8.91 -1.33
C LEU A 48 -10.22 -10.12 -2.09
N ASP A 49 -10.90 -11.06 -1.42
CA ASP A 49 -11.48 -12.22 -2.10
C ASP A 49 -12.45 -11.78 -3.19
N ASN A 50 -13.33 -10.85 -2.87
CA ASN A 50 -14.30 -10.35 -3.84
C ASN A 50 -13.62 -9.61 -4.99
N PHE A 51 -12.60 -8.81 -4.68
CA PHE A 51 -11.86 -8.05 -5.69
C PHE A 51 -11.16 -8.98 -6.68
N TYR A 52 -10.46 -10.00 -6.18
CA TYR A 52 -9.73 -10.91 -7.07
C TYR A 52 -10.65 -11.86 -7.81
N SER A 53 -11.79 -12.22 -7.25
CA SER A 53 -12.82 -12.97 -7.96
C SER A 53 -13.37 -12.14 -9.13
N TRP A 54 -13.65 -10.88 -8.88
CA TRP A 54 -14.08 -9.97 -9.93
C TRP A 54 -13.00 -9.82 -11.01
N MET A 55 -11.77 -9.64 -10.60
CA MET A 55 -10.65 -9.45 -11.53
C MET A 55 -10.48 -10.66 -12.43
N ALA A 56 -10.67 -11.88 -11.90
CA ALA A 56 -10.54 -13.10 -12.66
C ALA A 56 -11.57 -13.22 -13.79
N GLU A 57 -12.69 -12.50 -13.67
CA GLU A 57 -13.73 -12.49 -14.70
C GLU A 57 -13.47 -11.45 -15.80
N HIS A 58 -12.43 -10.63 -15.66
CA HIS A 58 -12.14 -9.54 -16.59
C HIS A 58 -10.79 -9.77 -17.28
N PRO A 59 -10.78 -10.20 -18.55
CA PRO A 59 -9.54 -10.54 -19.25
C PRO A 59 -8.53 -9.39 -19.31
N ASP A 60 -9.00 -8.15 -19.41
CA ASP A 60 -8.11 -6.98 -19.46
C ASP A 60 -7.31 -6.84 -18.18
N MET A 61 -7.93 -7.13 -17.05
CA MET A 61 -7.25 -7.07 -15.75
C MET A 61 -6.32 -8.26 -15.58
N MET A 62 -6.74 -9.44 -16.04
CA MET A 62 -5.92 -10.63 -15.95
C MET A 62 -4.67 -10.55 -16.81
N SER A 63 -4.65 -9.67 -17.82
CA SER A 63 -3.47 -9.51 -18.69
C SER A 63 -2.23 -9.03 -17.92
N PHE A 64 -2.39 -8.44 -16.75
CA PHE A 64 -1.26 -8.03 -15.90
C PHE A 64 -0.60 -9.20 -15.18
N PHE A 65 -1.21 -10.38 -15.22
CA PHE A 65 -0.69 -11.55 -14.51
C PHE A 65 -0.34 -12.65 -15.52
N HIS A 66 0.83 -13.26 -15.34
CA HIS A 66 1.31 -14.31 -16.26
C HIS A 66 0.64 -15.65 -16.02
N SER A 67 0.09 -15.86 -14.82
CA SER A 67 -0.47 -17.15 -14.43
C SER A 67 -1.37 -16.97 -13.22
N GLU A 68 -2.15 -18.01 -12.91
CA GLU A 68 -2.92 -18.03 -11.68
C GLU A 68 -2.03 -18.04 -10.43
N ASP A 69 -0.85 -18.66 -10.56
CA ASP A 69 0.12 -18.64 -9.44
C ASP A 69 0.60 -17.23 -9.17
N ALA A 70 0.86 -16.44 -10.20
CA ALA A 70 1.24 -15.04 -10.04
C ALA A 70 0.14 -14.26 -9.36
N LEU A 71 -1.12 -14.49 -9.73
CA LEU A 71 -2.26 -13.84 -9.11
C LEU A 71 -2.37 -14.19 -7.63
N ARG A 72 -2.23 -15.46 -7.29
CA ARG A 72 -2.26 -15.90 -5.89
C ARG A 72 -1.13 -15.29 -5.09
N HIS A 73 0.05 -15.17 -5.69
CA HIS A 73 1.19 -14.54 -5.03
C HIS A 73 0.91 -13.07 -4.72
N VAL A 74 0.39 -12.33 -5.69
CA VAL A 74 0.06 -10.91 -5.52
C VAL A 74 -1.01 -10.75 -4.43
N ARG A 75 -2.03 -11.62 -4.43
CA ARG A 75 -3.07 -11.57 -3.41
C ARG A 75 -2.48 -11.76 -2.02
N LYS A 76 -1.57 -12.73 -1.87
CA LYS A 76 -0.89 -12.97 -0.60
C LYS A 76 -0.06 -11.77 -0.16
N MET A 77 0.67 -11.16 -1.09
CA MET A 77 1.47 -9.97 -0.81
C MET A 77 0.59 -8.80 -0.41
N GLN A 78 -0.57 -8.65 -1.04
CA GLN A 78 -1.49 -7.57 -0.71
C GLN A 78 -2.10 -7.75 0.68
N THR A 79 -2.39 -8.97 1.08
CA THR A 79 -2.83 -9.26 2.45
C THR A 79 -1.78 -8.81 3.46
N ARG A 80 -0.52 -9.15 3.22
CA ARG A 80 0.59 -8.72 4.07
C ARG A 80 0.74 -7.20 4.08
N TYR A 81 0.54 -6.56 2.94
CA TYR A 81 0.58 -5.10 2.85
C TYR A 81 -0.46 -4.47 3.78
N TRP A 82 -1.68 -4.99 3.80
CA TRP A 82 -2.72 -4.46 4.67
C TRP A 82 -2.43 -4.71 6.14
N GLU A 83 -1.85 -5.86 6.48
CA GLU A 83 -1.42 -6.12 7.84
C GLU A 83 -0.39 -5.08 8.29
N MET A 84 0.58 -4.80 7.45
CA MET A 84 1.62 -3.80 7.73
C MET A 84 1.03 -2.40 7.83
N PHE A 85 0.10 -2.07 6.93
CA PHE A 85 -0.56 -0.77 6.93
C PHE A 85 -1.30 -0.54 8.25
N LEU A 86 -2.05 -1.54 8.70
CA LEU A 86 -2.83 -1.43 9.93
C LEU A 86 -1.99 -1.54 11.20
N ASP A 87 -0.77 -2.03 11.08
CA ASP A 87 0.19 -1.97 12.16
C ASP A 87 0.65 -0.53 12.42
N ALA A 88 0.50 0.31 11.43
CA ALA A 88 0.72 1.76 11.51
C ALA A 88 2.10 2.14 12.05
N GLN A 89 3.12 1.36 11.69
CA GLN A 89 4.51 1.64 12.01
C GLN A 89 5.14 2.35 10.81
N VAL A 90 5.08 3.67 10.80
CA VAL A 90 5.61 4.45 9.68
C VAL A 90 7.11 4.67 9.93
N ASN A 91 7.90 3.75 9.45
CA ASN A 91 9.37 3.75 9.59
C ASN A 91 10.02 3.59 8.22
N GLU A 92 11.35 3.48 8.19
CA GLU A 92 12.09 3.32 6.94
C GLU A 92 11.66 2.08 6.17
N GLN A 93 11.43 0.97 6.86
CA GLN A 93 11.00 -0.26 6.20
C GLN A 93 9.65 -0.09 5.52
N TYR A 94 8.72 0.60 6.19
CA TYR A 94 7.41 0.91 5.63
C TYR A 94 7.56 1.71 4.32
N LEU A 95 8.40 2.74 4.33
CA LEU A 95 8.62 3.57 3.15
C LEU A 95 9.28 2.81 2.02
N GLN A 96 10.25 1.95 2.33
CA GLN A 96 10.91 1.12 1.32
C GLN A 96 9.94 0.15 0.67
N ASP A 97 9.08 -0.47 1.46
CA ASP A 97 8.09 -1.41 0.94
C ASP A 97 7.10 -0.71 0.01
N ARG A 98 6.67 0.49 0.38
CA ARG A 98 5.77 1.27 -0.47
C ARG A 98 6.43 1.69 -1.78
N ARG A 99 7.69 2.10 -1.73
CA ARG A 99 8.45 2.44 -2.93
C ARG A 99 8.57 1.25 -3.87
N ARG A 100 8.84 0.08 -3.32
CA ARG A 100 8.94 -1.15 -4.12
C ARG A 100 7.63 -1.48 -4.83
N ILE A 101 6.50 -1.31 -4.14
CA ILE A 101 5.19 -1.51 -4.75
C ILE A 101 4.99 -0.54 -5.91
N GLY A 102 5.31 0.74 -5.71
CA GLY A 102 5.21 1.73 -6.77
C GLY A 102 6.10 1.41 -7.97
N GLU A 103 7.31 0.95 -7.74
CA GLU A 103 8.24 0.56 -8.80
C GLU A 103 7.70 -0.61 -9.61
N VAL A 104 7.12 -1.61 -8.95
CA VAL A 104 6.53 -2.76 -9.63
C VAL A 104 5.35 -2.31 -10.50
N HIS A 105 4.48 -1.46 -9.96
CA HIS A 105 3.33 -0.96 -10.72
C HIS A 105 3.79 -0.18 -11.96
N ALA A 106 4.81 0.65 -11.82
CA ALA A 106 5.37 1.40 -12.94
C ALA A 106 5.96 0.46 -14.00
N ARG A 107 6.64 -0.59 -13.56
CA ARG A 107 7.29 -1.53 -14.47
C ARG A 107 6.29 -2.31 -15.32
N ILE A 108 5.15 -2.69 -14.75
CA ILE A 108 4.14 -3.44 -15.48
C ILE A 108 3.12 -2.55 -16.19
N GLY A 109 3.27 -1.23 -16.07
CA GLY A 109 2.39 -0.29 -16.75
C GLY A 109 1.03 -0.11 -16.07
N LEU A 110 0.91 -0.45 -14.81
CA LEU A 110 -0.31 -0.21 -14.05
C LEU A 110 -0.39 1.26 -13.66
N PRO A 111 -1.50 1.95 -13.96
CA PRO A 111 -1.64 3.37 -13.62
C PRO A 111 -1.70 3.65 -12.13
#